data_f71cb5ca52392e9bb5c6dc2d59873790
#
_entry.id   f71cb5ca52392e9bb5c6dc2d59873790
#
_cell.length_a   1.000
_cell.length_b   1.000
_cell.length_c   1.000
_cell.angle_alpha   90.00
_cell.angle_beta   90.00
_cell.angle_gamma   90.00
#
_symmetry.space_group_name_H-M   'P 1'
#
loop_
_entity.id
_entity.type
_entity.pdbx_description
1 polymer ?
#
loop_
_entity_poly.entity_id
_entity_poly.type
_entity_poly.pdbx_seq_one_letter_code
_entity_poly.pdbx_strand_id
1 'polypeptide(L)'
;RDRNKKFYIEDLIRECSDAIRTSDDQESTVSRSQVFADIKTLMAEYPGAIVKARGERGRVYYRYADPDFSINNRPLSVDEAKMIRDTIKMLGRFKGLPHFDRLEESAKRFEEFGLTSGNLDCVGFENNEDLVGLDHFDGLFKAIEGRQVLKIRYSPAFGPAEDRIFHPYYLKQYNCRWFLLGFDVKVQAIRNFALDRIEGFSVVDDVEYIPYSGGGFEEYFKDVVGVTIKEDEPVQDIEFLVYDEKTFNYLTTNPFHSSLKILKGYSDEKPARMSVTVRP
;
A
#
# COMPACT_ATOMS: atom_id res chain seq x y z
N ARG A 1 9.21 11.61 28.91
CA ARG A 1 9.32 10.33 29.64
C ARG A 1 10.40 10.49 30.70
N ASP A 2 9.99 10.55 31.97
CA ASP A 2 10.95 10.55 33.09
C ASP A 2 11.34 9.09 33.38
N ARG A 3 12.54 8.69 32.91
CA ARG A 3 13.04 7.29 32.90
C ARG A 3 13.22 6.68 34.29
N ASN A 4 13.24 7.51 35.35
CA ASN A 4 13.40 7.09 36.74
C ASN A 4 12.13 7.26 37.61
N LYS A 5 11.01 7.61 37.00
CA LYS A 5 9.78 7.91 37.73
C LYS A 5 9.21 6.63 38.37
N LYS A 6 8.91 6.73 39.66
CA LYS A 6 8.18 5.70 40.41
C LYS A 6 6.70 5.93 40.24
N PHE A 7 6.00 4.94 39.68
CA PHE A 7 4.55 5.02 39.49
C PHE A 7 3.83 4.27 40.60
N TYR A 8 3.02 4.96 41.35
CA TYR A 8 2.06 4.33 42.27
C TYR A 8 0.79 3.98 41.51
N ILE A 9 -0.03 3.12 42.10
CA ILE A 9 -1.24 2.64 41.41
C ILE A 9 -2.18 3.79 41.04
N GLU A 10 -2.25 4.81 41.87
CA GLU A 10 -3.07 6.01 41.64
C GLU A 10 -2.55 6.82 40.45
N ASP A 11 -1.23 6.90 40.27
CA ASP A 11 -0.62 7.55 39.11
C ASP A 11 -0.94 6.81 37.82
N LEU A 12 -0.87 5.47 37.84
CA LEU A 12 -1.19 4.63 36.69
C LEU A 12 -2.67 4.75 36.30
N ILE A 13 -3.58 4.76 37.27
CA ILE A 13 -5.03 4.95 37.02
C ILE A 13 -5.26 6.29 36.34
N ARG A 14 -4.65 7.37 36.83
CA ARG A 14 -4.78 8.71 36.25
C ARG A 14 -4.24 8.76 34.82
N GLU A 15 -3.00 8.35 34.59
CA GLU A 15 -2.35 8.38 33.27
C GLU A 15 -3.11 7.52 32.24
N CYS A 16 -3.59 6.33 32.63
CA CYS A 16 -4.41 5.48 31.74
C CYS A 16 -5.76 6.11 31.44
N SER A 17 -6.43 6.72 32.42
CA SER A 17 -7.70 7.39 32.23
C SER A 17 -7.54 8.64 31.33
N ASP A 18 -6.49 9.41 31.50
CA ASP A 18 -6.19 10.58 30.68
C ASP A 18 -5.86 10.18 29.23
N ALA A 19 -5.16 9.05 29.02
CA ALA A 19 -4.86 8.54 27.69
C ALA A 19 -6.11 8.05 26.93
N ILE A 20 -7.08 7.45 27.64
CA ILE A 20 -8.35 7.03 27.03
C ILE A 20 -9.22 8.23 26.68
N ARG A 21 -9.29 9.23 27.53
CA ARG A 21 -10.05 10.47 27.27
C ARG A 21 -9.55 11.25 26.04
N THR A 22 -8.25 11.14 25.72
CA THR A 22 -7.69 11.75 24.50
C THR A 22 -8.00 10.97 23.24
N SER A 23 -8.35 9.67 23.35
CA SER A 23 -8.63 8.79 22.21
C SER A 23 -10.12 8.66 21.89
N ASP A 24 -10.98 8.76 22.92
CA ASP A 24 -12.43 8.67 22.81
C ASP A 24 -13.08 9.85 23.56
N ASP A 25 -14.01 10.53 22.90
CA ASP A 25 -14.79 11.66 23.47
C ASP A 25 -15.72 11.27 24.66
N GLN A 26 -15.50 10.11 25.28
CA GLN A 26 -16.29 9.63 26.42
C GLN A 26 -15.52 9.78 27.75
N GLU A 27 -16.25 10.18 28.82
CA GLU A 27 -15.79 10.19 30.21
C GLU A 27 -15.54 8.78 30.77
N SER A 28 -14.62 8.01 30.17
CA SER A 28 -14.24 6.69 30.68
C SER A 28 -13.08 6.81 31.66
N THR A 29 -13.25 6.21 32.85
CA THR A 29 -12.19 6.08 33.85
C THR A 29 -11.79 4.62 34.01
N VAL A 30 -10.47 4.37 34.13
CA VAL A 30 -9.95 3.02 34.33
C VAL A 30 -10.07 2.63 35.81
N SER A 31 -10.61 1.46 36.08
CA SER A 31 -10.73 0.98 37.46
C SER A 31 -9.39 0.45 38.00
N ARG A 32 -9.22 0.51 39.31
CA ARG A 32 -8.05 -0.04 40.00
C ARG A 32 -7.85 -1.53 39.72
N SER A 33 -8.92 -2.32 39.65
CA SER A 33 -8.87 -3.76 39.33
C SER A 33 -8.37 -4.00 37.89
N GLN A 34 -8.78 -3.17 36.93
CA GLN A 34 -8.31 -3.24 35.56
C GLN A 34 -6.79 -3.02 35.49
N VAL A 35 -6.30 -1.93 36.09
CA VAL A 35 -4.87 -1.63 36.09
C VAL A 35 -4.04 -2.76 36.73
N PHE A 36 -4.53 -3.39 37.79
CA PHE A 36 -3.84 -4.55 38.37
C PHE A 36 -3.84 -5.77 37.44
N ALA A 37 -4.95 -6.02 36.74
CA ALA A 37 -5.02 -7.10 35.76
C ALA A 37 -4.03 -6.86 34.60
N ASP A 38 -4.00 -5.63 34.09
CA ASP A 38 -3.11 -5.22 32.99
C ASP A 38 -1.63 -5.32 33.40
N ILE A 39 -1.26 -4.86 34.61
CA ILE A 39 0.09 -5.02 35.14
C ILE A 39 0.46 -6.53 35.25
N LYS A 40 -0.46 -7.36 35.71
CA LYS A 40 -0.21 -8.80 35.81
C LYS A 40 0.02 -9.42 34.43
N THR A 41 -0.77 -9.04 33.44
CA THR A 41 -0.63 -9.48 32.05
C THR A 41 0.73 -9.03 31.51
N LEU A 42 1.09 -7.75 31.65
CA LEU A 42 2.38 -7.21 31.20
C LEU A 42 3.56 -7.89 31.88
N MET A 43 3.47 -8.21 33.18
CA MET A 43 4.54 -8.94 33.89
C MET A 43 4.66 -10.40 33.42
N ALA A 44 3.59 -11.00 32.93
CA ALA A 44 3.61 -12.34 32.36
C ALA A 44 4.17 -12.34 30.93
N GLU A 45 3.81 -11.35 30.11
CA GLU A 45 4.27 -11.18 28.74
C GLU A 45 5.74 -10.72 28.66
N TYR A 46 6.19 -9.91 29.63
CA TYR A 46 7.53 -9.35 29.70
C TYR A 46 8.20 -9.68 31.05
N PRO A 47 8.63 -10.93 31.27
CA PRO A 47 9.22 -11.36 32.53
C PRO A 47 10.45 -10.52 32.89
N GLY A 48 10.44 -9.92 34.07
CA GLY A 48 11.55 -9.09 34.54
C GLY A 48 11.59 -7.64 34.06
N ALA A 49 10.74 -7.25 33.11
CA ALA A 49 10.71 -5.87 32.60
C ALA A 49 10.09 -4.87 33.59
N ILE A 50 9.12 -5.31 34.40
CA ILE A 50 8.46 -4.48 35.39
C ILE A 50 8.90 -4.91 36.80
N VAL A 51 9.45 -3.97 37.55
CA VAL A 51 9.88 -4.17 38.94
C VAL A 51 8.79 -3.59 39.86
N LYS A 52 8.31 -4.43 40.77
CA LYS A 52 7.43 -4.06 41.88
C LYS A 52 8.29 -3.90 43.14
N ALA A 53 8.30 -2.71 43.71
CA ALA A 53 9.09 -2.43 44.91
C ALA A 53 8.31 -1.62 45.95
N ARG A 54 8.79 -1.59 47.18
CA ARG A 54 8.21 -0.79 48.26
C ARG A 54 8.97 0.53 48.37
N GLY A 55 8.26 1.61 48.32
CA GLY A 55 8.76 2.96 48.53
C GLY A 55 8.54 3.49 49.93
N GLU A 56 8.53 4.79 50.08
CA GLU A 56 8.28 5.47 51.32
C GLU A 56 6.93 5.11 51.93
N ARG A 57 6.85 4.97 53.25
CA ARG A 57 5.66 4.59 54.02
C ARG A 57 5.07 3.21 53.61
N GLY A 58 5.91 2.30 53.02
CA GLY A 58 5.50 0.95 52.66
C GLY A 58 4.58 0.87 51.40
N ARG A 59 4.34 1.96 50.72
CA ARG A 59 3.53 1.98 49.48
C ARG A 59 4.26 1.27 48.33
N VAL A 60 3.52 0.46 47.57
CA VAL A 60 4.05 -0.23 46.41
C VAL A 60 4.11 0.70 45.22
N TYR A 61 5.23 0.71 44.50
CA TYR A 61 5.40 1.37 43.24
C TYR A 61 5.89 0.41 42.16
N TYR A 62 5.65 0.79 40.91
CA TYR A 62 6.10 0.07 39.73
C TYR A 62 7.08 0.95 38.95
N ARG A 63 8.07 0.31 38.34
CA ARG A 63 9.00 0.94 37.39
C ARG A 63 9.50 -0.09 36.41
N TYR A 64 10.01 0.34 35.28
CA TYR A 64 10.76 -0.55 34.42
C TYR A 64 12.11 -0.91 35.04
N ALA A 65 12.54 -2.17 34.86
CA ALA A 65 13.87 -2.62 35.29
C ALA A 65 14.96 -1.92 34.49
N ASP A 66 14.77 -1.88 33.18
CA ASP A 66 15.59 -1.13 32.24
C ASP A 66 14.89 0.21 31.90
N PRO A 67 15.55 1.35 32.15
CA PRO A 67 15.00 2.67 31.79
C PRO A 67 14.71 2.85 30.31
N ASP A 68 15.40 2.13 29.43
CA ASP A 68 15.22 2.19 27.97
C ASP A 68 14.21 1.16 27.45
N PHE A 69 13.66 0.31 28.33
CA PHE A 69 12.61 -0.63 27.95
C PHE A 69 11.35 0.08 27.44
N SER A 70 10.84 -0.41 26.32
CA SER A 70 9.54 -0.02 25.77
C SER A 70 8.85 -1.24 25.19
N ILE A 71 7.56 -1.36 25.40
CA ILE A 71 6.71 -2.38 24.76
C ILE A 71 6.81 -2.28 23.23
N ASN A 72 7.00 -1.06 22.73
CA ASN A 72 7.16 -0.79 21.29
C ASN A 72 8.54 -1.19 20.74
N ASN A 73 9.53 -1.45 21.63
CA ASN A 73 10.87 -1.90 21.26
C ASN A 73 11.05 -3.40 21.47
N ARG A 74 9.97 -4.15 21.47
CA ARG A 74 10.04 -5.62 21.56
C ARG A 74 10.89 -6.13 20.39
N PRO A 75 11.98 -6.86 20.64
CA PRO A 75 12.69 -7.53 19.58
C PRO A 75 11.74 -8.51 18.90
N LEU A 76 11.78 -8.53 17.57
CA LEU A 76 11.01 -9.47 16.79
C LEU A 76 11.32 -10.90 17.24
N SER A 77 10.32 -11.72 17.42
CA SER A 77 10.51 -13.16 17.58
C SER A 77 11.15 -13.74 16.32
N VAL A 78 11.79 -14.88 16.44
CA VAL A 78 12.40 -15.58 15.29
C VAL A 78 11.36 -15.81 14.18
N ASP A 79 10.14 -16.16 14.56
CA ASP A 79 9.05 -16.42 13.59
C ASP A 79 8.56 -15.14 12.92
N GLU A 80 8.41 -14.03 13.66
CA GLU A 80 8.05 -12.73 13.11
C GLU A 80 9.14 -12.21 12.15
N ALA A 81 10.40 -12.31 12.55
CA ALA A 81 11.52 -11.90 11.72
C ALA A 81 11.62 -12.77 10.45
N LYS A 82 11.34 -14.08 10.56
CA LYS A 82 11.26 -15.00 9.42
C LYS A 82 10.12 -14.60 8.47
N MET A 83 8.93 -14.35 9.00
CA MET A 83 7.76 -13.94 8.20
C MET A 83 8.02 -12.63 7.45
N ILE A 84 8.58 -11.61 8.14
CA ILE A 84 8.93 -10.32 7.52
C ILE A 84 9.94 -10.53 6.39
N ARG A 85 11.01 -11.29 6.63
CA ARG A 85 12.03 -11.58 5.63
C ARG A 85 11.46 -12.31 4.42
N ASP A 86 10.63 -13.35 4.63
CA ASP A 86 10.04 -14.13 3.54
C ASP A 86 9.09 -13.26 2.71
N THR A 87 8.35 -12.35 3.37
CA THR A 87 7.52 -11.34 2.71
C THR A 87 8.37 -10.37 1.89
N ILE A 88 9.48 -9.84 2.45
CA ILE A 88 10.39 -8.94 1.72
C ILE A 88 10.97 -9.63 0.49
N LYS A 89 11.40 -10.89 0.62
CA LYS A 89 11.91 -11.68 -0.52
C LYS A 89 10.83 -11.95 -1.58
N MET A 90 9.60 -12.21 -1.15
CA MET A 90 8.47 -12.36 -2.08
C MET A 90 8.19 -11.06 -2.82
N LEU A 91 8.18 -9.94 -2.12
CA LEU A 91 8.04 -8.62 -2.73
C LEU A 91 9.21 -8.28 -3.65
N GLY A 92 10.46 -8.60 -3.29
CA GLY A 92 11.66 -8.37 -4.12
C GLY A 92 11.62 -9.07 -5.48
N ARG A 93 10.71 -10.02 -5.68
CA ARG A 93 10.47 -10.65 -6.98
C ARG A 93 9.62 -9.83 -7.94
N PHE A 94 8.93 -8.79 -7.44
CA PHE A 94 8.37 -7.74 -8.29
C PHE A 94 9.50 -6.82 -8.77
N LYS A 95 10.34 -7.33 -9.70
CA LYS A 95 11.42 -6.55 -10.28
C LYS A 95 10.88 -5.27 -10.91
N GLY A 96 11.60 -4.18 -10.71
CA GLY A 96 11.27 -2.91 -11.35
C GLY A 96 10.35 -1.99 -10.57
N LEU A 97 10.03 -2.28 -9.29
CA LEU A 97 9.48 -1.28 -8.41
C LEU A 97 10.62 -0.60 -7.64
N PRO A 98 10.71 0.72 -7.67
CA PRO A 98 11.67 1.48 -6.86
C PRO A 98 11.46 1.17 -5.37
N HIS A 99 12.49 1.32 -4.57
CA HIS A 99 12.58 0.89 -3.17
C HIS A 99 12.72 -0.63 -2.93
N PHE A 100 12.52 -1.50 -3.93
CA PHE A 100 12.72 -2.94 -3.74
C PHE A 100 14.19 -3.30 -3.60
N ASP A 101 15.11 -2.57 -4.23
CA ASP A 101 16.56 -2.72 -4.01
C ASP A 101 16.92 -2.51 -2.53
N ARG A 102 16.28 -1.52 -1.87
CA ARG A 102 16.44 -1.28 -0.43
C ARG A 102 15.79 -2.36 0.43
N LEU A 103 14.70 -2.98 -0.05
CA LEU A 103 14.09 -4.12 0.60
C LEU A 103 14.98 -5.36 0.51
N GLU A 104 15.65 -5.60 -0.63
CA GLU A 104 16.65 -6.66 -0.76
C GLU A 104 17.84 -6.46 0.18
N GLU A 105 18.35 -5.23 0.29
CA GLU A 105 19.39 -4.91 1.28
C GLU A 105 18.92 -5.16 2.72
N SER A 106 17.66 -4.81 3.01
CA SER A 106 17.06 -5.08 4.31
C SER A 106 16.92 -6.59 4.56
N ALA A 107 16.48 -7.35 3.55
CA ALA A 107 16.41 -8.82 3.63
C ALA A 107 17.78 -9.44 3.91
N LYS A 108 18.85 -8.98 3.26
CA LYS A 108 20.23 -9.43 3.52
C LYS A 108 20.67 -9.18 4.96
N ARG A 109 20.30 -8.04 5.56
CA ARG A 109 20.58 -7.76 6.97
C ARG A 109 19.89 -8.76 7.90
N PHE A 110 18.66 -9.20 7.58
CA PHE A 110 18.00 -10.26 8.36
C PHE A 110 18.73 -11.61 8.22
N GLU A 111 19.39 -11.89 7.11
CA GLU A 111 20.22 -13.10 6.92
C GLU A 111 21.48 -13.08 7.80
N GLU A 112 22.10 -11.92 7.97
CA GLU A 112 23.26 -11.73 8.87
C GLU A 112 22.93 -12.04 10.33
N PHE A 113 21.66 -11.92 10.73
CA PHE A 113 21.17 -12.33 12.05
C PHE A 113 20.92 -13.84 12.18
N GLY A 114 21.41 -14.66 11.25
CA GLY A 114 21.31 -16.13 11.31
C GLY A 114 19.94 -16.69 10.90
N LEU A 115 19.08 -15.88 10.34
CA LEU A 115 17.77 -16.28 9.84
C LEU A 115 17.92 -16.80 8.40
N THR A 116 18.18 -18.08 8.21
CA THR A 116 18.24 -18.70 6.88
C THR A 116 16.88 -18.76 6.22
N SER A 117 16.81 -18.36 4.94
CA SER A 117 15.57 -18.41 4.16
C SER A 117 15.28 -19.79 3.61
N GLY A 118 13.99 -20.12 3.53
CA GLY A 118 13.52 -21.18 2.62
C GLY A 118 13.81 -20.81 1.16
N ASN A 119 13.93 -21.83 0.30
CA ASN A 119 14.03 -21.62 -1.14
C ASN A 119 12.67 -21.12 -1.66
N LEU A 120 12.60 -19.85 -2.08
CA LEU A 120 11.41 -19.24 -2.68
C LEU A 120 11.44 -19.31 -4.23
N ASP A 121 12.41 -20.02 -4.84
CA ASP A 121 12.54 -20.11 -6.30
C ASP A 121 11.38 -20.86 -6.98
N CYS A 122 10.51 -21.44 -6.16
CA CYS A 122 9.27 -22.09 -6.62
C CYS A 122 8.11 -21.11 -6.91
N VAL A 123 8.27 -19.80 -6.66
CA VAL A 123 7.24 -18.79 -6.94
C VAL A 123 7.77 -17.81 -7.99
N GLY A 124 7.05 -17.67 -9.11
CA GLY A 124 7.32 -16.69 -10.15
C GLY A 124 6.20 -15.67 -10.24
N PHE A 125 6.54 -14.44 -10.55
CA PHE A 125 5.60 -13.38 -10.91
C PHE A 125 5.81 -12.99 -12.36
N GLU A 126 4.75 -12.56 -13.03
CA GLU A 126 4.87 -11.99 -14.35
C GLU A 126 5.54 -10.60 -14.23
N ASN A 127 6.77 -10.52 -14.72
CA ASN A 127 7.57 -9.30 -14.74
C ASN A 127 8.02 -9.02 -16.16
N ASN A 128 8.03 -7.75 -16.54
CA ASN A 128 8.71 -7.29 -17.75
C ASN A 128 10.10 -6.77 -17.35
N GLU A 129 11.12 -7.58 -17.55
CA GLU A 129 12.51 -7.22 -17.21
C GLU A 129 13.07 -6.09 -18.10
N ASP A 130 12.48 -5.91 -19.29
CA ASP A 130 12.88 -4.88 -20.27
C ASP A 130 12.04 -3.59 -20.14
N LEU A 131 11.29 -3.43 -19.04
CA LEU A 131 10.42 -2.27 -18.86
C LEU A 131 11.26 -1.00 -18.65
N VAL A 132 11.19 -0.11 -19.61
CA VAL A 132 11.85 1.20 -19.60
C VAL A 132 11.05 2.21 -18.77
N GLY A 133 11.74 3.19 -18.16
CA GLY A 133 11.10 4.32 -17.46
C GLY A 133 10.79 4.07 -15.98
N LEU A 134 11.17 2.93 -15.43
CA LEU A 134 11.03 2.67 -14.00
C LEU A 134 11.88 3.59 -13.12
N ASP A 135 13.00 4.08 -13.64
CA ASP A 135 13.86 5.07 -12.97
C ASP A 135 13.09 6.37 -12.61
N HIS A 136 12.02 6.66 -13.32
CA HIS A 136 11.17 7.81 -13.05
C HIS A 136 10.19 7.59 -11.89
N PHE A 137 9.90 6.34 -11.53
CA PHE A 137 8.83 5.99 -10.60
C PHE A 137 8.95 6.70 -9.24
N ASP A 138 10.11 6.65 -8.60
CA ASP A 138 10.37 7.27 -7.30
C ASP A 138 10.14 8.77 -7.29
N GLY A 139 10.65 9.44 -8.31
CA GLY A 139 10.48 10.88 -8.45
C GLY A 139 9.02 11.26 -8.67
N LEU A 140 8.31 10.50 -9.51
CA LEU A 140 6.89 10.69 -9.79
C LEU A 140 6.03 10.40 -8.56
N PHE A 141 6.35 9.32 -7.81
CA PHE A 141 5.66 8.99 -6.57
C PHE A 141 5.79 10.11 -5.53
N LYS A 142 7.01 10.63 -5.32
CA LYS A 142 7.27 11.77 -4.42
C LYS A 142 6.55 13.04 -4.86
N ALA A 143 6.45 13.28 -6.17
CA ALA A 143 5.73 14.42 -6.71
C ALA A 143 4.22 14.32 -6.45
N ILE A 144 3.64 13.11 -6.50
CA ILE A 144 2.24 12.87 -6.13
C ILE A 144 2.04 13.13 -4.64
N GLU A 145 2.87 12.53 -3.77
CA GLU A 145 2.77 12.72 -2.31
C GLU A 145 2.96 14.19 -1.92
N GLY A 146 3.94 14.85 -2.55
CA GLY A 146 4.25 16.27 -2.31
C GLY A 146 3.28 17.25 -3.00
N ARG A 147 2.31 16.77 -3.79
CA ARG A 147 1.40 17.60 -4.60
C ARG A 147 2.17 18.63 -5.44
N GLN A 148 3.19 18.15 -6.15
CA GLN A 148 4.06 18.99 -6.95
C GLN A 148 3.60 19.00 -8.40
N VAL A 149 3.65 20.19 -9.04
CA VAL A 149 3.42 20.32 -10.48
C VAL A 149 4.68 19.93 -11.22
N LEU A 150 4.53 19.19 -12.32
CA LEU A 150 5.63 18.70 -13.12
C LEU A 150 5.62 19.29 -14.51
N LYS A 151 6.81 19.61 -15.01
CA LYS A 151 7.07 19.76 -16.43
C LYS A 151 7.65 18.44 -16.93
N ILE A 152 6.90 17.74 -17.76
CA ILE A 152 7.24 16.40 -18.28
C ILE A 152 7.56 16.52 -19.78
N ARG A 153 8.71 16.01 -20.18
CA ARG A 153 9.04 15.77 -21.59
C ARG A 153 8.49 14.41 -21.98
N TYR A 154 7.42 14.40 -22.76
CA TYR A 154 6.67 13.20 -23.13
C TYR A 154 6.73 12.91 -24.61
N SER A 155 7.10 11.68 -24.98
CA SER A 155 7.15 11.18 -26.36
C SER A 155 5.90 10.31 -26.63
N PRO A 156 4.87 10.83 -27.27
CA PRO A 156 3.65 10.06 -27.56
C PRO A 156 3.92 8.95 -28.58
N ALA A 157 2.98 7.99 -28.72
CA ALA A 157 3.10 6.94 -29.74
C ALA A 157 3.16 7.48 -31.15
N PHE A 158 2.53 8.63 -31.39
CA PHE A 158 2.48 9.31 -32.67
C PHE A 158 2.75 10.81 -32.44
N GLY A 159 3.71 11.35 -33.19
CA GLY A 159 4.10 12.76 -33.11
C GLY A 159 5.42 12.98 -32.37
N PRO A 160 5.90 14.23 -32.33
CA PRO A 160 7.15 14.59 -31.68
C PRO A 160 7.00 14.60 -30.15
N ALA A 161 8.13 14.48 -29.45
CA ALA A 161 8.21 14.70 -28.02
C ALA A 161 7.87 16.16 -27.66
N GLU A 162 7.06 16.36 -26.65
CA GLU A 162 6.59 17.67 -26.20
C GLU A 162 6.77 17.87 -24.70
N ASP A 163 6.96 19.12 -24.30
CA ASP A 163 6.91 19.51 -22.89
C ASP A 163 5.46 19.73 -22.46
N ARG A 164 5.09 19.13 -21.36
CA ARG A 164 3.73 19.17 -20.81
C ARG A 164 3.77 19.62 -19.34
N ILE A 165 2.96 20.60 -18.98
CA ILE A 165 2.71 20.92 -17.56
C ILE A 165 1.63 19.98 -17.05
N PHE A 166 1.93 19.27 -15.96
CA PHE A 166 1.16 18.13 -15.52
C PHE A 166 1.02 18.12 -14.00
N HIS A 167 -0.19 17.90 -13.50
CA HIS A 167 -0.49 17.72 -12.08
C HIS A 167 -0.67 16.22 -11.83
N PRO A 168 0.34 15.54 -11.28
CA PRO A 168 0.30 14.08 -11.11
C PRO A 168 -0.62 13.68 -9.97
N TYR A 169 -1.41 12.62 -10.16
CA TYR A 169 -2.38 12.14 -9.18
C TYR A 169 -2.20 10.70 -8.75
N TYR A 170 -1.85 9.82 -9.69
CA TYR A 170 -1.86 8.38 -9.43
C TYR A 170 -0.92 7.61 -10.35
N LEU A 171 -0.30 6.56 -9.83
CA LEU A 171 0.48 5.59 -10.60
C LEU A 171 -0.29 4.27 -10.68
N LYS A 172 -0.54 3.80 -11.90
CA LYS A 172 -1.26 2.55 -12.18
C LYS A 172 -0.44 1.60 -13.01
N GLN A 173 -0.36 0.36 -12.55
CA GLN A 173 0.16 -0.73 -13.38
C GLN A 173 -0.98 -1.42 -14.14
N TYR A 174 -0.76 -1.68 -15.42
CA TYR A 174 -1.64 -2.46 -16.27
C TYR A 174 -0.83 -3.21 -17.33
N ASN A 175 -1.05 -4.50 -17.51
CA ASN A 175 -0.29 -5.37 -18.41
C ASN A 175 1.23 -5.18 -18.26
N CYS A 176 1.73 -5.31 -17.04
CA CYS A 176 3.15 -5.15 -16.67
C CYS A 176 3.77 -3.80 -17.09
N ARG A 177 2.98 -2.75 -17.38
CA ARG A 177 3.43 -1.42 -17.77
C ARG A 177 2.88 -0.39 -16.80
N TRP A 178 3.69 0.63 -16.45
CA TRP A 178 3.29 1.69 -15.54
C TRP A 178 2.80 2.93 -16.27
N PHE A 179 1.80 3.56 -15.68
CA PHE A 179 1.17 4.78 -16.19
C PHE A 179 1.04 5.81 -15.07
N LEU A 180 1.39 7.04 -15.39
CA LEU A 180 1.13 8.22 -14.56
C LEU A 180 -0.18 8.86 -15.00
N LEU A 181 -1.15 8.95 -14.09
CA LEU A 181 -2.37 9.69 -14.30
C LEU A 181 -2.27 11.07 -13.66
N GLY A 182 -2.82 12.06 -14.34
CA GLY A 182 -2.86 13.41 -13.83
C GLY A 182 -3.56 14.38 -14.78
N PHE A 183 -3.69 15.62 -14.38
CA PHE A 183 -4.29 16.67 -15.18
C PHE A 183 -3.23 17.32 -16.07
N ASP A 184 -3.48 17.26 -17.36
CA ASP A 184 -2.63 17.87 -18.38
C ASP A 184 -3.16 19.26 -18.72
N VAL A 185 -2.39 20.28 -18.41
CA VAL A 185 -2.75 21.69 -18.62
C VAL A 185 -2.97 22.03 -20.10
N LYS A 186 -2.22 21.39 -21.02
CA LYS A 186 -2.36 21.66 -22.45
C LYS A 186 -3.72 21.25 -23.02
N VAL A 187 -4.23 20.12 -22.56
CA VAL A 187 -5.52 19.56 -23.04
C VAL A 187 -6.68 19.79 -22.08
N GLN A 188 -6.41 20.36 -20.89
CA GLN A 188 -7.40 20.65 -19.85
C GLN A 188 -8.24 19.42 -19.44
N ALA A 189 -7.59 18.25 -19.37
CA ALA A 189 -8.24 16.98 -19.05
C ALA A 189 -7.27 16.04 -18.34
N ILE A 190 -7.82 15.03 -17.67
CA ILE A 190 -7.01 13.94 -17.11
C ILE A 190 -6.44 13.10 -18.26
N ARG A 191 -5.15 12.83 -18.19
CA ARG A 191 -4.41 12.00 -19.13
C ARG A 191 -3.58 10.95 -18.40
N ASN A 192 -3.30 9.88 -19.09
CA ASN A 192 -2.38 8.84 -18.67
C ASN A 192 -1.11 8.87 -19.54
N PHE A 193 0.02 9.01 -18.88
CA PHE A 193 1.34 8.97 -19.49
C PHE A 193 2.02 7.67 -19.15
N ALA A 194 2.38 6.88 -20.16
CA ALA A 194 3.17 5.68 -19.95
C ALA A 194 4.60 6.06 -19.54
N LEU A 195 5.11 5.47 -18.46
CA LEU A 195 6.41 5.84 -17.89
C LEU A 195 7.56 5.64 -18.88
N ASP A 196 7.50 4.59 -19.69
CA ASP A 196 8.47 4.27 -20.73
C ASP A 196 8.52 5.29 -21.89
N ARG A 197 7.59 6.27 -21.89
CA ARG A 197 7.54 7.37 -22.85
C ARG A 197 7.86 8.73 -22.22
N ILE A 198 8.18 8.76 -20.94
CA ILE A 198 8.67 9.94 -20.26
C ILE A 198 10.18 10.01 -20.47
N GLU A 199 10.63 11.01 -21.20
CA GLU A 199 12.07 11.23 -21.42
C GLU A 199 12.74 11.90 -20.21
N GLY A 200 11.97 12.64 -19.40
CA GLY A 200 12.40 13.30 -18.19
C GLY A 200 11.33 14.23 -17.64
N PHE A 201 11.54 14.68 -16.43
CA PHE A 201 10.65 15.65 -15.78
C PHE A 201 11.40 16.52 -14.79
N SER A 202 10.81 17.67 -14.45
CA SER A 202 11.26 18.57 -13.39
C SER A 202 10.07 19.14 -12.64
N VAL A 203 10.26 19.50 -11.38
CA VAL A 203 9.26 20.20 -10.57
C VAL A 203 9.14 21.65 -11.02
N VAL A 204 7.92 22.18 -11.01
CA VAL A 204 7.60 23.57 -11.34
C VAL A 204 6.97 24.23 -10.12
N ASP A 205 7.64 25.23 -9.56
CA ASP A 205 7.24 25.86 -8.30
C ASP A 205 6.32 27.08 -8.48
N ASP A 206 6.27 27.64 -9.69
CA ASP A 206 5.52 28.87 -10.04
C ASP A 206 4.08 28.57 -10.55
N VAL A 207 3.65 27.33 -10.53
CA VAL A 207 2.30 26.88 -10.91
C VAL A 207 1.59 26.27 -9.73
N GLU A 208 0.41 26.78 -9.38
CA GLU A 208 -0.42 26.24 -8.31
C GLU A 208 -0.92 24.84 -8.66
N TYR A 209 -0.79 23.89 -7.72
CA TYR A 209 -1.24 22.52 -7.92
C TYR A 209 -2.77 22.40 -7.93
N ILE A 210 -3.32 21.85 -8.98
CA ILE A 210 -4.75 21.54 -9.11
C ILE A 210 -4.98 20.14 -8.50
N PRO A 211 -5.70 20.05 -7.37
CA PRO A 211 -5.99 18.75 -6.77
C PRO A 211 -7.03 17.97 -7.60
N TYR A 212 -6.94 16.65 -7.55
CA TYR A 212 -7.97 15.78 -8.11
C TYR A 212 -9.28 15.94 -7.31
N SER A 213 -10.38 16.27 -8.00
CA SER A 213 -11.69 16.53 -7.39
C SER A 213 -12.68 15.36 -7.53
N GLY A 214 -12.28 14.26 -8.18
CA GLY A 214 -13.11 13.07 -8.35
C GLY A 214 -13.13 12.17 -7.10
N GLY A 215 -13.85 11.06 -7.19
CA GLY A 215 -13.82 9.98 -6.22
C GLY A 215 -12.47 9.23 -6.18
N GLY A 216 -12.44 8.08 -5.51
CA GLY A 216 -11.24 7.22 -5.52
C GLY A 216 -10.89 6.71 -6.92
N PHE A 217 -9.61 6.39 -7.17
CA PHE A 217 -9.18 5.85 -8.46
C PHE A 217 -9.74 4.46 -8.76
N GLU A 218 -10.21 3.71 -7.77
CA GLU A 218 -10.98 2.48 -7.99
C GLU A 218 -12.28 2.76 -8.71
N GLU A 219 -13.03 3.80 -8.31
CA GLU A 219 -14.26 4.23 -8.99
C GLU A 219 -13.96 4.82 -10.37
N TYR A 220 -12.85 5.57 -10.51
CA TYR A 220 -12.41 6.12 -11.80
C TYR A 220 -12.21 5.04 -12.87
N PHE A 221 -11.67 3.88 -12.48
CA PHE A 221 -11.39 2.77 -13.39
C PHE A 221 -12.47 1.68 -13.41
N LYS A 222 -13.54 1.84 -12.67
CA LYS A 222 -14.58 0.82 -12.49
C LYS A 222 -15.18 0.30 -13.81
N ASP A 223 -15.35 1.19 -14.79
CA ASP A 223 -15.98 0.86 -16.06
C ASP A 223 -14.95 0.77 -17.21
N VAL A 224 -13.67 0.54 -16.90
CA VAL A 224 -12.59 0.59 -17.90
C VAL A 224 -11.78 -0.70 -17.90
N VAL A 225 -11.61 -1.26 -19.10
CA VAL A 225 -10.59 -2.29 -19.34
C VAL A 225 -9.32 -1.59 -19.83
N GLY A 226 -8.35 -1.43 -18.92
CA GLY A 226 -7.11 -0.72 -19.23
C GLY A 226 -6.88 0.51 -18.36
N VAL A 227 -6.35 1.57 -18.96
CA VAL A 227 -5.96 2.82 -18.27
C VAL A 227 -6.47 4.08 -18.95
N THR A 228 -7.05 3.98 -20.15
CA THR A 228 -7.51 5.12 -20.93
C THR A 228 -9.01 5.27 -20.80
N ILE A 229 -9.46 6.46 -20.43
CA ILE A 229 -10.87 6.83 -20.41
C ILE A 229 -11.11 7.85 -21.52
N LYS A 230 -12.11 7.60 -22.33
CA LYS A 230 -12.67 8.56 -23.27
C LYS A 230 -13.91 9.15 -22.62
N GLU A 231 -13.80 10.36 -22.09
CA GLU A 231 -14.87 11.01 -21.30
C GLU A 231 -16.17 11.20 -22.09
N ASP A 232 -16.06 11.36 -23.41
CA ASP A 232 -17.21 11.57 -24.31
C ASP A 232 -17.95 10.28 -24.69
N GLU A 233 -17.41 9.11 -24.36
CA GLU A 233 -18.03 7.82 -24.67
C GLU A 233 -18.80 7.27 -23.47
N PRO A 234 -20.10 6.96 -23.61
CA PRO A 234 -20.88 6.38 -22.52
C PRO A 234 -20.49 4.94 -22.26
N VAL A 235 -20.77 4.49 -21.05
CA VAL A 235 -20.66 3.06 -20.67
C VAL A 235 -21.61 2.25 -21.55
N GLN A 236 -21.15 1.14 -22.09
CA GLN A 236 -21.90 0.26 -23.01
C GLN A 236 -21.86 -1.19 -22.52
N ASP A 237 -22.96 -1.90 -22.79
CA ASP A 237 -23.00 -3.34 -22.63
C ASP A 237 -22.52 -4.01 -23.92
N ILE A 238 -21.37 -4.67 -23.84
CA ILE A 238 -20.78 -5.40 -24.96
C ILE A 238 -21.07 -6.89 -24.75
N GLU A 239 -21.82 -7.48 -25.67
CA GLU A 239 -22.05 -8.92 -25.69
C GLU A 239 -21.09 -9.61 -26.65
N PHE A 240 -20.57 -10.76 -26.26
CA PHE A 240 -19.67 -11.56 -27.07
C PHE A 240 -19.92 -13.07 -26.90
N LEU A 241 -19.44 -13.83 -27.86
CA LEU A 241 -19.58 -15.28 -27.89
C LEU A 241 -18.24 -15.93 -27.62
N VAL A 242 -18.26 -17.01 -26.81
CA VAL A 242 -17.10 -17.83 -26.50
C VAL A 242 -17.34 -19.23 -27.08
N TYR A 243 -16.50 -19.61 -28.03
CA TYR A 243 -16.67 -20.81 -28.89
C TYR A 243 -15.99 -22.07 -28.36
N ASP A 244 -15.22 -21.99 -27.28
CA ASP A 244 -14.57 -23.16 -26.70
C ASP A 244 -14.74 -23.17 -25.17
N GLU A 245 -14.81 -24.36 -24.61
CA GLU A 245 -15.05 -24.63 -23.21
C GLU A 245 -13.89 -24.13 -22.34
N LYS A 246 -12.65 -24.26 -22.79
CA LYS A 246 -11.46 -23.87 -22.05
C LYS A 246 -11.44 -22.37 -21.81
N THR A 247 -11.69 -21.56 -22.85
CA THR A 247 -11.80 -20.09 -22.76
C THR A 247 -12.98 -19.70 -21.88
N PHE A 248 -14.12 -20.37 -21.98
CA PHE A 248 -15.26 -20.11 -21.12
C PHE A 248 -14.93 -20.33 -19.65
N ASN A 249 -14.33 -21.46 -19.31
CA ASN A 249 -13.92 -21.78 -17.95
C ASN A 249 -12.87 -20.80 -17.44
N TYR A 250 -11.90 -20.42 -18.28
CA TYR A 250 -10.89 -19.42 -17.93
C TYR A 250 -11.51 -18.06 -17.60
N LEU A 251 -12.39 -17.54 -18.45
CA LEU A 251 -13.07 -16.25 -18.23
C LEU A 251 -13.99 -16.27 -17.00
N THR A 252 -14.55 -17.44 -16.68
CA THR A 252 -15.41 -17.60 -15.50
C THR A 252 -14.61 -17.57 -14.20
N THR A 253 -13.41 -18.16 -14.20
CA THR A 253 -12.55 -18.24 -13.02
C THR A 253 -11.62 -17.03 -12.88
N ASN A 254 -11.29 -16.37 -13.99
CA ASN A 254 -10.42 -15.19 -14.03
C ASN A 254 -11.01 -14.11 -14.94
N PRO A 255 -12.07 -13.42 -14.48
CA PRO A 255 -12.73 -12.38 -15.27
C PRO A 255 -11.79 -11.18 -15.49
N PHE A 256 -11.66 -10.74 -16.74
CA PHE A 256 -10.85 -9.57 -17.09
C PHE A 256 -11.48 -8.23 -16.66
N HIS A 257 -12.76 -8.23 -16.26
CA HIS A 257 -13.47 -7.09 -15.72
C HIS A 257 -14.55 -7.53 -14.72
N SER A 258 -14.76 -6.74 -13.67
CA SER A 258 -15.72 -7.06 -12.59
C SER A 258 -17.18 -7.11 -13.03
N SER A 259 -17.53 -6.43 -14.13
CA SER A 259 -18.89 -6.43 -14.72
C SER A 259 -19.17 -7.63 -15.62
N LEU A 260 -18.21 -8.56 -15.82
CA LEU A 260 -18.40 -9.72 -16.68
C LEU A 260 -19.57 -10.58 -16.18
N LYS A 261 -20.52 -10.88 -17.05
CA LYS A 261 -21.70 -11.68 -16.74
C LYS A 261 -21.85 -12.81 -17.76
N ILE A 262 -22.26 -13.98 -17.28
CA ILE A 262 -22.64 -15.11 -18.12
C ILE A 262 -24.11 -14.98 -18.44
N LEU A 263 -24.45 -14.73 -19.71
CA LEU A 263 -25.82 -14.68 -20.19
C LEU A 263 -26.32 -16.09 -20.56
N LYS A 264 -25.42 -16.90 -21.12
CA LYS A 264 -25.65 -18.30 -21.44
C LYS A 264 -24.38 -19.10 -21.32
N GLY A 265 -24.41 -20.25 -20.65
CA GLY A 265 -23.28 -21.16 -20.52
C GLY A 265 -22.84 -21.80 -21.83
N TYR A 266 -21.65 -22.33 -21.85
CA TYR A 266 -21.11 -23.12 -22.96
C TYR A 266 -21.78 -24.49 -23.06
N SER A 267 -21.93 -24.98 -24.27
CA SER A 267 -22.24 -26.38 -24.57
C SER A 267 -21.59 -26.77 -25.90
N ASP A 268 -21.36 -28.05 -26.12
CA ASP A 268 -20.72 -28.57 -27.35
C ASP A 268 -21.47 -28.18 -28.64
N GLU A 269 -22.76 -27.93 -28.54
CA GLU A 269 -23.60 -27.52 -29.66
C GLU A 269 -23.70 -26.02 -29.87
N LYS A 270 -23.40 -25.21 -28.81
CA LYS A 270 -23.64 -23.77 -28.84
C LYS A 270 -22.59 -23.00 -28.05
N PRO A 271 -22.07 -21.88 -28.58
CA PRO A 271 -21.14 -21.03 -27.87
C PRO A 271 -21.78 -20.44 -26.62
N ALA A 272 -20.96 -20.17 -25.60
CA ALA A 272 -21.38 -19.37 -24.47
C ALA A 272 -21.61 -17.93 -24.91
N ARG A 273 -22.56 -17.23 -24.23
CA ARG A 273 -22.83 -15.82 -24.44
C ARG A 273 -22.52 -15.07 -23.14
N MET A 274 -21.67 -14.12 -23.22
CA MET A 274 -21.23 -13.32 -22.09
C MET A 274 -21.41 -11.83 -22.40
N SER A 275 -21.52 -11.00 -21.36
CA SER A 275 -21.54 -9.56 -21.50
C SER A 275 -20.60 -8.90 -20.52
N VAL A 276 -20.11 -7.73 -20.90
CA VAL A 276 -19.33 -6.84 -20.05
C VAL A 276 -19.83 -5.43 -20.21
N THR A 277 -20.00 -4.71 -19.10
CA THR A 277 -20.44 -3.31 -19.06
C THR A 277 -19.19 -2.45 -18.88
N VAL A 278 -18.75 -1.78 -19.93
CA VAL A 278 -17.50 -0.99 -19.94
C VAL A 278 -17.65 0.28 -20.77
N ARG A 279 -16.77 1.21 -20.56
CA ARG A 279 -16.52 2.36 -21.41
C ARG A 279 -15.45 1.98 -22.44
N PRO A 280 -15.75 2.03 -23.75
CA PRO A 280 -14.82 1.60 -24.81
C PRO A 280 -13.61 2.52 -24.98
#